data_8560faea68f86fe5aeab074e78bdf988
#
_entry.id   8560faea68f86fe5aeab074e78bdf988
#
_cell.length_a   1.000
_cell.length_b   1.000
_cell.length_c   1.000
_cell.angle_alpha   90.00
_cell.angle_beta   90.00
_cell.angle_gamma   90.00
#
_symmetry.space_group_name_H-M   'P 1'
#
loop_
_entity.id
_entity.type
_entity.pdbx_description
1 polymer ?
#
loop_
_entity_poly.entity_id
_entity_poly.type
_entity_poly.pdbx_seq_one_letter_code
_entity_poly.pdbx_strand_id
1 'polypeptide(L)'
;MAAQQVSLPHYLLDENERWCGKEIKVRVSIYNQDFKEVLDSTIVVFPEEKVSFLGDVSLNVEQTDAVMLYYKTDVMDAAGKVLARNWYFTNYETKQGCILESKRSKLSYSQNGRILILKNNDVIPAVGVTVEVPGKASSLLLSDNYFWMDPGEEKKIEINVDGIAVVKGWNVSIVNE
;
A
#
# COMPACT_ATOMS: atom_id res chain seq x y z
N MET A 1 19.76 -25.11 9.71
CA MET A 1 18.57 -24.35 10.19
C MET A 1 17.44 -24.65 9.21
N ALA A 2 16.22 -24.87 9.68
CA ALA A 2 15.10 -25.06 8.76
C ALA A 2 14.76 -23.72 8.11
N ALA A 3 14.64 -23.70 6.79
CA ALA A 3 14.26 -22.50 6.04
C ALA A 3 12.96 -21.94 6.65
N GLN A 4 12.97 -20.66 7.02
CA GLN A 4 11.78 -20.00 7.54
C GLN A 4 10.86 -19.66 6.38
N GLN A 5 9.95 -20.58 6.09
CA GLN A 5 8.90 -20.34 5.12
C GLN A 5 7.74 -19.62 5.81
N VAL A 6 7.33 -18.50 5.25
CA VAL A 6 6.15 -17.75 5.68
C VAL A 6 5.05 -17.97 4.65
N SER A 7 3.89 -18.45 5.12
CA SER A 7 2.67 -18.53 4.31
C SER A 7 1.78 -17.34 4.66
N LEU A 8 1.26 -16.68 3.64
CA LEU A 8 0.43 -15.49 3.71
C LEU A 8 -0.94 -15.81 3.13
N PRO A 9 -1.90 -16.24 3.96
CA PRO A 9 -3.26 -16.49 3.52
C PRO A 9 -3.97 -15.16 3.19
N HIS A 10 -4.65 -15.13 2.06
CA HIS A 10 -5.41 -13.98 1.61
C HIS A 10 -6.90 -14.29 1.66
N TYR A 11 -7.67 -13.35 2.20
CA TYR A 11 -9.13 -13.42 2.28
C TYR A 11 -9.73 -12.15 1.70
N LEU A 12 -10.83 -12.30 0.97
CA LEU A 12 -11.68 -11.19 0.56
C LEU A 12 -12.86 -11.08 1.54
N LEU A 13 -13.11 -9.88 2.04
CA LEU A 13 -14.37 -9.52 2.69
C LEU A 13 -15.15 -8.60 1.74
N ASP A 14 -16.21 -9.13 1.14
CA ASP A 14 -17.12 -8.39 0.26
C ASP A 14 -18.53 -8.35 0.88
N GLU A 15 -18.74 -7.43 1.81
CA GLU A 15 -19.99 -7.31 2.57
C GLU A 15 -21.23 -7.17 1.70
N ASN A 16 -21.08 -6.62 0.50
CA ASN A 16 -22.18 -6.36 -0.43
C ASN A 16 -22.28 -7.38 -1.56
N GLU A 17 -21.46 -8.44 -1.54
CA GLU A 17 -21.43 -9.50 -2.56
C GLU A 17 -21.29 -8.97 -3.99
N ARG A 18 -20.59 -7.85 -4.16
CA ARG A 18 -20.42 -7.18 -5.47
C ARG A 18 -19.61 -8.01 -6.46
N TRP A 19 -18.74 -8.86 -5.93
CA TRP A 19 -17.76 -9.63 -6.69
C TRP A 19 -18.07 -11.12 -6.70
N CYS A 20 -19.14 -11.55 -6.04
CA CYS A 20 -19.60 -12.94 -6.05
C CYS A 20 -19.81 -13.44 -7.49
N GLY A 21 -19.18 -14.55 -7.84
CA GLY A 21 -19.21 -15.16 -9.16
C GLY A 21 -18.47 -14.39 -10.27
N LYS A 22 -17.79 -13.28 -9.97
CA LYS A 22 -17.00 -12.51 -10.94
C LYS A 22 -15.51 -12.81 -10.80
N GLU A 23 -14.79 -12.76 -11.90
CA GLU A 23 -13.34 -12.86 -11.89
C GLU A 23 -12.74 -11.66 -11.18
N ILE A 24 -11.92 -11.92 -10.17
CA ILE A 24 -11.00 -10.96 -9.57
C ILE A 24 -9.58 -11.50 -9.60
N LYS A 25 -8.62 -10.59 -9.68
CA LYS A 25 -7.19 -10.87 -9.61
C LYS A 25 -6.64 -10.27 -8.33
N VAL A 26 -5.88 -11.06 -7.59
CA VAL A 26 -5.20 -10.63 -6.36
C VAL A 26 -3.72 -10.68 -6.63
N ARG A 27 -3.09 -9.52 -6.76
CA ARG A 27 -1.65 -9.41 -6.94
C ARG A 27 -0.99 -9.14 -5.60
N VAL A 28 -0.05 -9.99 -5.22
CA VAL A 28 0.75 -9.85 -4.01
C VAL A 28 2.17 -9.53 -4.43
N SER A 29 2.64 -8.35 -4.07
CA SER A 29 4.00 -7.89 -4.32
C SER A 29 4.71 -7.71 -2.98
N ILE A 30 5.91 -8.30 -2.85
CA ILE A 30 6.71 -8.21 -1.62
C ILE A 30 8.05 -7.55 -1.96
N TYR A 31 8.43 -6.57 -1.16
CA TYR A 31 9.65 -5.78 -1.34
C TYR A 31 10.51 -5.87 -0.07
N ASN A 32 11.83 -5.86 -0.23
CA ASN A 32 12.77 -5.73 0.87
C ASN A 32 12.91 -4.26 1.32
N GLN A 33 13.79 -4.00 2.30
CA GLN A 33 14.07 -2.66 2.85
C GLN A 33 14.55 -1.65 1.81
N ASP A 34 15.10 -2.11 0.69
CA ASP A 34 15.56 -1.28 -0.42
C ASP A 34 14.51 -1.05 -1.50
N PHE A 35 13.28 -1.53 -1.27
CA PHE A 35 12.18 -1.60 -2.24
C PHE A 35 12.51 -2.42 -3.49
N LYS A 36 13.44 -3.35 -3.37
CA LYS A 36 13.64 -4.37 -4.39
C LYS A 36 12.57 -5.43 -4.25
N GLU A 37 11.86 -5.71 -5.34
CA GLU A 37 10.84 -6.76 -5.36
C GLU A 37 11.51 -8.13 -5.16
N VAL A 38 11.01 -8.87 -4.18
CA VAL A 38 11.49 -10.22 -3.84
C VAL A 38 10.45 -11.29 -4.18
N LEU A 39 9.19 -10.89 -4.37
CA LEU A 39 8.11 -11.74 -4.86
C LEU A 39 7.06 -10.88 -5.54
N ASP A 40 6.54 -11.38 -6.67
CA ASP A 40 5.34 -10.91 -7.34
C ASP A 40 4.52 -12.12 -7.76
N SER A 41 3.30 -12.22 -7.26
CA SER A 41 2.40 -13.33 -7.54
C SER A 41 1.00 -12.82 -7.78
N THR A 42 0.31 -13.43 -8.75
CA THR A 42 -1.10 -13.11 -9.04
C THR A 42 -1.95 -14.37 -8.94
N ILE A 43 -2.99 -14.30 -8.14
CA ILE A 43 -4.00 -15.34 -7.97
C ILE A 43 -5.26 -14.87 -8.69
N VAL A 44 -5.87 -15.74 -9.50
CA VAL A 44 -7.17 -15.49 -10.13
C VAL A 44 -8.22 -16.30 -9.39
N VAL A 45 -9.26 -15.64 -8.92
CA VAL A 45 -10.32 -16.27 -8.12
C VAL A 45 -11.71 -15.79 -8.55
N PHE A 46 -12.70 -16.59 -8.24
CA PHE A 46 -14.12 -16.28 -8.38
C PHE A 46 -14.75 -16.42 -6.99
N PRO A 47 -14.89 -15.33 -6.23
CA PRO A 47 -15.47 -15.38 -4.88
C PRO A 47 -16.89 -15.95 -4.93
N GLU A 48 -17.23 -16.84 -4.02
CA GLU A 48 -18.54 -17.48 -3.97
C GLU A 48 -19.42 -16.92 -2.85
N GLU A 49 -18.82 -16.26 -1.88
CA GLU A 49 -19.48 -15.76 -0.67
C GLU A 49 -18.82 -14.46 -0.15
N LYS A 50 -19.45 -13.85 0.86
CA LYS A 50 -18.97 -12.60 1.48
C LYS A 50 -17.55 -12.67 2.02
N VAL A 51 -17.14 -13.82 2.54
CA VAL A 51 -15.79 -14.08 3.03
C VAL A 51 -15.21 -15.23 2.23
N SER A 52 -14.40 -14.91 1.25
CA SER A 52 -13.80 -15.92 0.37
C SER A 52 -12.30 -16.03 0.63
N PHE A 53 -11.83 -17.27 0.77
CA PHE A 53 -10.39 -17.55 0.77
C PHE A 53 -9.87 -17.41 -0.67
N LEU A 54 -8.82 -16.60 -0.84
CA LEU A 54 -8.30 -16.26 -2.16
C LEU A 54 -7.05 -17.09 -2.53
N GLY A 55 -6.41 -17.69 -1.55
CA GLY A 55 -5.21 -18.50 -1.71
C GLY A 55 -4.08 -18.10 -0.76
N ASP A 56 -3.01 -18.87 -0.79
CA ASP A 56 -1.79 -18.66 -0.04
C ASP A 56 -0.66 -18.20 -0.94
N VAL A 57 0.12 -17.23 -0.48
CA VAL A 57 1.40 -16.88 -1.06
C VAL A 57 2.50 -17.25 -0.09
N SER A 58 3.45 -18.06 -0.54
CA SER A 58 4.56 -18.53 0.28
C SER A 58 5.86 -17.83 -0.09
N LEU A 59 6.60 -17.39 0.92
CA LEU A 59 7.90 -16.76 0.80
C LEU A 59 8.93 -17.47 1.67
N ASN A 60 10.09 -17.78 1.12
CA ASN A 60 11.25 -18.19 1.89
C ASN A 60 12.07 -16.94 2.27
N VAL A 61 11.95 -16.50 3.53
CA VAL A 61 12.57 -15.26 4.00
C VAL A 61 14.08 -15.30 3.95
N GLU A 62 14.71 -16.46 4.21
CA GLU A 62 16.16 -16.59 4.18
C GLU A 62 16.77 -16.34 2.79
N GLN A 63 15.98 -16.52 1.73
CA GLN A 63 16.43 -16.28 0.35
C GLN A 63 16.30 -14.80 -0.08
N THR A 64 15.75 -13.95 0.77
CA THR A 64 15.48 -12.55 0.41
C THR A 64 16.56 -11.58 0.84
N ASP A 65 17.50 -11.99 1.72
CA ASP A 65 18.46 -11.12 2.42
C ASP A 65 17.77 -9.90 3.09
N ALA A 66 16.50 -10.06 3.44
CA ALA A 66 15.68 -8.96 3.93
C ALA A 66 15.69 -8.90 5.45
N VAL A 67 16.00 -7.73 6.00
CA VAL A 67 15.82 -7.41 7.42
C VAL A 67 14.40 -6.90 7.68
N MET A 68 13.76 -6.37 6.66
CA MET A 68 12.39 -5.90 6.66
C MET A 68 11.72 -6.19 5.31
N LEU A 69 10.45 -6.55 5.34
CA LEU A 69 9.63 -6.78 4.16
C LEU A 69 8.41 -5.87 4.17
N TYR A 70 8.10 -5.33 3.00
CA TYR A 70 6.85 -4.64 2.70
C TYR A 70 5.98 -5.56 1.86
N TYR A 71 4.72 -5.68 2.23
CA TYR A 71 3.71 -6.49 1.55
C TYR A 71 2.66 -5.56 0.97
N LYS A 72 2.42 -5.66 -0.32
CA LYS A 72 1.34 -4.94 -1.00
C LYS A 72 0.42 -5.95 -1.65
N THR A 73 -0.87 -5.82 -1.41
CA THR A 73 -1.90 -6.65 -2.03
C THR A 73 -2.86 -5.74 -2.80
N ASP A 74 -2.91 -5.90 -4.12
CA ASP A 74 -3.87 -5.25 -4.99
C ASP A 74 -4.97 -6.23 -5.39
N VAL A 75 -6.21 -5.90 -5.10
CA VAL A 75 -7.39 -6.59 -5.62
C VAL A 75 -7.82 -5.86 -6.88
N MET A 76 -7.92 -6.57 -7.99
CA MET A 76 -8.21 -5.99 -9.30
C MET A 76 -9.40 -6.70 -9.94
N ASP A 77 -10.14 -6.00 -10.80
CA ASP A 77 -11.12 -6.62 -11.68
C ASP A 77 -10.43 -7.39 -12.83
N ALA A 78 -11.23 -8.06 -13.65
CA ALA A 78 -10.74 -8.81 -14.82
C ALA A 78 -9.95 -7.93 -15.80
N ALA A 79 -10.27 -6.63 -15.89
CA ALA A 79 -9.58 -5.66 -16.76
C ALA A 79 -8.26 -5.14 -16.15
N GLY A 80 -7.93 -5.52 -14.91
CA GLY A 80 -6.74 -5.08 -14.21
C GLY A 80 -6.88 -3.74 -13.47
N LYS A 81 -8.09 -3.20 -13.34
CA LYS A 81 -8.34 -2.00 -12.56
C LYS A 81 -8.27 -2.35 -11.07
N VAL A 82 -7.46 -1.63 -10.32
CA VAL A 82 -7.37 -1.79 -8.86
C VAL A 82 -8.69 -1.35 -8.21
N LEU A 83 -9.29 -2.25 -7.44
CA LEU A 83 -10.52 -2.07 -6.70
C LEU A 83 -10.26 -1.75 -5.24
N ALA A 84 -9.23 -2.40 -4.68
CA ALA A 84 -8.76 -2.20 -3.31
C ALA A 84 -7.27 -2.47 -3.24
N ARG A 85 -6.60 -1.78 -2.34
CA ARG A 85 -5.19 -1.98 -2.01
C ARG A 85 -5.04 -2.09 -0.51
N ASN A 86 -4.29 -3.09 -0.07
CA ASN A 86 -3.82 -3.20 1.30
C ASN A 86 -2.30 -3.32 1.32
N TRP A 87 -1.69 -2.86 2.38
CA TRP A 87 -0.25 -3.01 2.56
C TRP A 87 0.10 -3.07 4.04
N TYR A 88 1.18 -3.76 4.35
CA TYR A 88 1.76 -3.82 5.69
C TYR A 88 3.26 -4.11 5.59
N PHE A 89 3.95 -4.06 6.69
CA PHE A 89 5.36 -4.38 6.77
C PHE A 89 5.65 -5.25 7.97
N THR A 90 6.76 -5.99 7.92
CA THR A 90 7.27 -6.73 9.05
C THR A 90 8.78 -6.62 9.12
N ASN A 91 9.31 -6.57 10.32
CA ASN A 91 10.72 -6.58 10.61
C ASN A 91 11.11 -7.97 11.13
N TYR A 92 12.05 -8.64 10.50
CA TYR A 92 12.52 -10.00 10.84
C TYR A 92 13.76 -10.01 11.70
N GLU A 93 14.48 -8.90 11.79
CA GLU A 93 15.61 -8.76 12.69
C GLU A 93 15.28 -7.89 13.88
N THR A 94 15.69 -8.34 15.06
CA THR A 94 15.64 -7.55 16.31
C THR A 94 16.63 -6.39 16.30
N LYS A 95 17.56 -6.35 15.36
CA LYS A 95 18.44 -5.23 15.08
C LYS A 95 17.73 -4.27 14.14
N GLN A 96 17.09 -3.32 14.71
CA GLN A 96 16.68 -2.01 14.24
C GLN A 96 16.87 -1.68 12.74
N GLY A 97 16.24 -2.46 11.84
CA GLY A 97 15.85 -1.93 10.55
C GLY A 97 14.63 -1.04 10.82
N CYS A 98 14.83 0.26 10.85
CA CYS A 98 13.72 1.18 11.03
C CYS A 98 13.14 1.51 9.67
N ILE A 99 11.81 1.47 9.55
CA ILE A 99 11.11 1.93 8.33
C ILE A 99 11.55 3.36 7.94
N LEU A 100 12.00 4.17 8.91
CA LEU A 100 12.53 5.51 8.70
C LEU A 100 13.91 5.53 8.03
N GLU A 101 14.62 4.41 8.00
CA GLU A 101 15.91 4.24 7.32
C GLU A 101 15.76 3.75 5.87
N SER A 102 14.53 3.42 5.46
CA SER A 102 14.24 3.04 4.08
C SER A 102 14.55 4.16 3.10
N LYS A 103 14.88 3.80 1.86
CA LYS A 103 15.13 4.76 0.79
C LYS A 103 13.98 5.77 0.68
N ARG A 104 14.33 7.04 0.56
CA ARG A 104 13.37 8.13 0.45
C ARG A 104 12.77 8.21 -0.94
N SER A 105 11.45 8.33 -0.99
CA SER A 105 10.68 8.66 -2.19
C SER A 105 10.42 10.17 -2.25
N LYS A 106 10.31 10.72 -3.46
CA LYS A 106 10.03 12.14 -3.70
C LYS A 106 8.56 12.33 -4.07
N LEU A 107 7.82 13.01 -3.22
CA LEU A 107 6.43 13.37 -3.44
C LEU A 107 6.29 14.87 -3.68
N SER A 108 5.52 15.25 -4.70
CA SER A 108 4.97 16.59 -4.83
C SER A 108 3.45 16.56 -4.60
N TYR A 109 2.89 17.71 -4.24
CA TYR A 109 1.45 17.86 -4.16
C TYR A 109 1.01 19.29 -4.44
N SER A 110 -0.22 19.39 -4.92
CA SER A 110 -0.92 20.67 -5.09
C SER A 110 -2.30 20.59 -4.46
N GLN A 111 -2.78 21.70 -3.93
CA GLN A 111 -4.11 21.77 -3.32
C GLN A 111 -4.92 22.88 -3.97
N ASN A 112 -6.17 22.54 -4.35
CA ASN A 112 -7.17 23.51 -4.80
C ASN A 112 -8.43 23.33 -3.96
N GLY A 113 -8.65 24.24 -3.01
CA GLY A 113 -9.73 24.13 -2.03
C GLY A 113 -9.64 22.84 -1.23
N ARG A 114 -10.64 21.99 -1.38
CA ARG A 114 -10.76 20.69 -0.70
C ARG A 114 -10.24 19.50 -1.49
N ILE A 115 -9.57 19.76 -2.59
CA ILE A 115 -8.97 18.72 -3.42
C ILE A 115 -7.46 18.82 -3.32
N LEU A 116 -6.83 17.74 -2.92
CA LEU A 116 -5.39 17.55 -2.88
C LEU A 116 -5.00 16.55 -3.97
N ILE A 117 -4.03 16.88 -4.79
CA ILE A 117 -3.45 15.98 -5.79
C ILE A 117 -2.01 15.73 -5.38
N LEU A 118 -1.67 14.46 -5.15
CA LEU A 118 -0.33 14.01 -4.83
C LEU A 118 0.26 13.26 -6.01
N LYS A 119 1.58 13.35 -6.17
CA LYS A 119 2.30 12.61 -7.20
C LYS A 119 3.59 12.04 -6.63
N ASN A 120 3.81 10.75 -6.84
CA ASN A 120 5.10 10.12 -6.57
C ASN A 120 6.02 10.33 -7.77
N ASN A 121 7.02 11.19 -7.62
CA ASN A 121 7.97 11.56 -8.68
C ASN A 121 9.23 10.67 -8.65
N ASP A 122 9.24 9.61 -7.87
CA ASP A 122 10.40 8.73 -7.72
C ASP A 122 10.17 7.37 -8.38
N VAL A 123 11.25 6.60 -8.47
CA VAL A 123 11.26 5.21 -8.96
C VAL A 123 11.00 4.19 -7.85
N ILE A 124 10.86 4.63 -6.61
CA ILE A 124 10.51 3.80 -5.45
C ILE A 124 9.15 4.21 -4.90
N PRO A 125 8.42 3.28 -4.27
CA PRO A 125 7.12 3.61 -3.70
C PRO A 125 7.23 4.58 -2.54
N ALA A 126 6.19 5.38 -2.34
CA ALA A 126 5.97 6.18 -1.14
C ALA A 126 5.05 5.41 -0.19
N VAL A 127 5.51 5.20 1.05
CA VAL A 127 4.86 4.31 2.02
C VAL A 127 4.36 5.09 3.23
N GLY A 128 3.18 4.71 3.72
CA GLY A 128 2.58 5.33 4.88
C GLY A 128 2.30 6.82 4.68
N VAL A 129 1.85 7.18 3.48
CA VAL A 129 1.53 8.57 3.14
C VAL A 129 0.30 9.01 3.93
N THR A 130 0.44 10.11 4.65
CA THR A 130 -0.61 10.69 5.47
C THR A 130 -0.88 12.14 5.07
N VAL A 131 -2.14 12.52 5.21
CA VAL A 131 -2.60 13.89 5.00
C VAL A 131 -3.19 14.41 6.31
N GLU A 132 -2.79 15.58 6.71
CA GLU A 132 -3.27 16.27 7.90
C GLU A 132 -3.71 17.68 7.53
N VAL A 133 -4.70 18.23 8.24
CA VAL A 133 -5.02 19.66 8.23
C VAL A 133 -4.83 20.18 9.64
N PRO A 134 -3.77 20.97 9.91
CA PRO A 134 -3.46 21.46 11.26
C PRO A 134 -4.65 22.12 11.94
N GLY A 135 -4.89 21.78 13.20
CA GLY A 135 -6.00 22.31 14.00
C GLY A 135 -7.39 21.74 13.65
N LYS A 136 -7.50 20.76 12.76
CA LYS A 136 -8.77 20.16 12.30
C LYS A 136 -8.90 18.67 12.60
N ALA A 137 -7.99 18.08 13.36
CA ALA A 137 -7.92 16.62 13.56
C ALA A 137 -9.24 15.94 13.98
N SER A 138 -10.05 16.60 14.84
CA SER A 138 -11.31 16.05 15.34
C SER A 138 -12.46 16.07 14.33
N SER A 139 -12.36 16.85 13.26
CA SER A 139 -13.40 17.02 12.23
C SER A 139 -12.93 16.62 10.83
N LEU A 140 -11.67 16.22 10.70
CA LEU A 140 -11.06 15.87 9.42
C LEU A 140 -11.55 14.48 8.96
N LEU A 141 -12.18 14.46 7.78
CA LEU A 141 -12.44 13.24 7.02
C LEU A 141 -11.75 13.39 5.66
N LEU A 142 -11.07 12.34 5.27
CA LEU A 142 -10.35 12.24 4.01
C LEU A 142 -10.92 11.07 3.21
N SER A 143 -10.90 11.17 1.89
CA SER A 143 -11.30 10.05 1.04
C SER A 143 -10.36 8.84 1.17
N ASP A 144 -9.09 9.09 1.54
CA ASP A 144 -8.10 8.07 1.87
C ASP A 144 -6.99 8.66 2.76
N ASN A 145 -6.33 7.80 3.54
CA ASN A 145 -5.20 8.15 4.40
C ASN A 145 -4.36 6.91 4.73
N TYR A 146 -3.09 7.08 5.12
CA TYR A 146 -2.17 5.97 5.39
C TYR A 146 -1.97 5.02 4.21
N PHE A 147 -1.83 5.55 3.01
CA PHE A 147 -1.77 4.77 1.79
C PHE A 147 -0.34 4.57 1.26
N TRP A 148 -0.25 3.63 0.34
CA TRP A 148 0.90 3.36 -0.52
C TRP A 148 0.70 4.05 -1.86
N MET A 149 1.75 4.64 -2.41
CA MET A 149 1.78 5.14 -3.79
C MET A 149 2.89 4.46 -4.57
N ASP A 150 2.52 3.83 -5.67
CA ASP A 150 3.49 3.25 -6.58
C ASP A 150 4.35 4.33 -7.27
N PRO A 151 5.53 3.97 -7.83
CA PRO A 151 6.33 4.88 -8.66
C PRO A 151 5.50 5.52 -9.76
N GLY A 152 5.54 6.86 -9.86
CA GLY A 152 4.80 7.62 -10.87
C GLY A 152 3.29 7.75 -10.62
N GLU A 153 2.75 7.15 -9.57
CA GLU A 153 1.32 7.23 -9.25
C GLU A 153 0.92 8.65 -8.89
N GLU A 154 -0.25 9.06 -9.42
CA GLU A 154 -0.96 10.26 -9.02
C GLU A 154 -2.22 9.89 -8.25
N LYS A 155 -2.47 10.55 -7.13
CA LYS A 155 -3.60 10.27 -6.24
C LYS A 155 -4.33 11.53 -5.85
N LYS A 156 -5.66 11.51 -6.05
CA LYS A 156 -6.57 12.57 -5.61
C LYS A 156 -7.11 12.24 -4.22
N ILE A 157 -7.01 13.19 -3.29
CA ILE A 157 -7.62 13.12 -1.95
C ILE A 157 -8.65 14.23 -1.80
N GLU A 158 -9.84 13.87 -1.36
CA GLU A 158 -10.90 14.81 -1.00
C GLU A 158 -10.85 15.08 0.50
N ILE A 159 -10.90 16.36 0.87
CA ILE A 159 -10.79 16.86 2.24
C ILE A 159 -12.14 17.50 2.62
N ASN A 160 -12.75 17.10 3.72
CA ASN A 160 -14.06 17.63 4.13
C ASN A 160 -14.03 18.99 4.81
N VAL A 161 -12.87 19.49 5.20
CA VAL A 161 -12.67 20.76 5.91
C VAL A 161 -11.83 21.74 5.10
N ASP A 162 -11.99 23.03 5.41
CA ASP A 162 -11.13 24.07 4.82
C ASP A 162 -9.81 24.17 5.62
N GLY A 163 -8.74 24.40 4.93
CA GLY A 163 -7.39 24.55 5.49
C GLY A 163 -6.31 24.10 4.52
N ILE A 164 -5.07 24.34 4.90
CA ILE A 164 -3.91 23.91 4.14
C ILE A 164 -3.50 22.52 4.60
N ALA A 165 -3.48 21.58 3.67
CA ALA A 165 -3.04 20.22 3.94
C ALA A 165 -1.52 20.16 4.12
N VAL A 166 -1.10 19.27 5.02
CA VAL A 166 0.29 18.88 5.22
C VAL A 166 0.41 17.42 4.89
N VAL A 167 1.30 17.08 3.98
CA VAL A 167 1.57 15.71 3.56
C VAL A 167 2.83 15.21 4.24
N LYS A 168 2.78 14.00 4.77
CA LYS A 168 3.90 13.29 5.39
C LYS A 168 3.94 11.85 4.86
N GLY A 169 4.96 11.12 5.19
CA GLY A 169 5.07 9.69 4.90
C GLY A 169 6.32 9.13 5.55
N TRP A 170 6.35 7.80 5.69
CA TRP A 170 7.43 7.16 6.44
C TRP A 170 8.77 7.26 5.70
N ASN A 171 8.76 7.07 4.40
CA ASN A 171 9.95 7.21 3.55
C ASN A 171 9.84 8.37 2.55
N VAL A 172 9.06 9.40 2.87
CA VAL A 172 8.73 10.48 1.94
C VAL A 172 9.59 11.73 2.18
N SER A 173 10.03 12.34 1.11
CA SER A 173 10.55 13.71 1.05
C SER A 173 9.65 14.53 0.15
N ILE A 174 9.10 15.64 0.68
CA ILE A 174 8.26 16.55 -0.11
C ILE A 174 9.18 17.43 -0.95
N VAL A 175 8.89 17.49 -2.25
CA VAL A 175 9.54 18.41 -3.19
C VAL A 175 8.51 19.43 -3.65
N ASN A 176 8.83 20.71 -3.56
CA ASN A 176 8.02 21.78 -4.15
C ASN A 176 8.31 21.83 -5.63
N GLU A 177 7.29 21.82 -6.47
CA GLU A 177 7.41 22.14 -7.89
C GLU A 177 7.60 23.63 -8.10
#